data_0315bb22ba9b541f9fec595a35af8f5c
#
_entry.id   0315bb22ba9b541f9fec595a35af8f5c
#
_cell.length_a   1.000
_cell.length_b   1.000
_cell.length_c   1.000
_cell.angle_alpha   90.00
_cell.angle_beta   90.00
_cell.angle_gamma   90.00
#
_symmetry.space_group_name_H-M   'P 1'
#
loop_
_entity.id
_entity.type
_entity.pdbx_description
1 polymer ?
#
loop_
_entity_poly.entity_id
_entity_poly.type
_entity_poly.pdbx_seq_one_letter_code
_entity_poly.pdbx_strand_id
1 'polypeptide(L)'
;MVVLSRKRVGMLLESGKSLLHEEIQAAEGLLNFIGESPTAFHAVSALRARLDEAGFVFLPEAQTWSCKPGGCYYTVRNGSSIIAFKVGSAVSEGYHFQITASHSDSPLFKIKAQPDLEGPGSYKRLNVEAYGGMIDYTWFDRPLSLAGRVMVQVGNRIESRLVSLDRDV
;
A
#
# COMPACT_ATOMS: atom_id res chain seq x y z
N MET A 1 -9.69 1.11 -5.12
CA MET A 1 -8.69 0.28 -5.82
C MET A 1 -9.41 -0.85 -6.52
N VAL A 2 -9.26 -0.94 -7.84
CA VAL A 2 -9.81 -2.05 -8.61
C VAL A 2 -8.88 -3.24 -8.44
N VAL A 3 -9.25 -4.21 -7.61
CA VAL A 3 -8.57 -5.51 -7.59
C VAL A 3 -9.14 -6.33 -8.74
N LEU A 4 -8.32 -6.66 -9.73
CA LEU A 4 -8.68 -7.67 -10.72
C LEU A 4 -9.04 -8.97 -9.97
N SER A 5 -10.25 -9.47 -10.15
CA SER A 5 -10.67 -10.68 -9.45
C SER A 5 -9.74 -11.85 -9.79
N ARG A 6 -9.44 -12.71 -8.82
CA ARG A 6 -8.61 -13.92 -9.00
C ARG A 6 -9.03 -14.78 -10.21
N LYS A 7 -10.31 -14.74 -10.60
CA LYS A 7 -10.83 -15.44 -11.79
C LYS A 7 -10.25 -14.96 -13.13
N ARG A 8 -9.93 -13.66 -13.27
CA ARG A 8 -9.34 -13.15 -14.53
C ARG A 8 -7.86 -13.51 -14.68
N VAL A 9 -7.14 -13.66 -13.57
CA VAL A 9 -5.73 -14.07 -13.60
C VAL A 9 -5.61 -15.54 -14.01
N GLY A 10 -6.50 -16.41 -13.54
CA GLY A 10 -6.57 -17.79 -14.01
C GLY A 10 -6.75 -17.92 -15.53
N MET A 11 -7.60 -17.09 -16.12
CA MET A 11 -7.82 -17.07 -17.57
C MET A 11 -6.61 -16.60 -18.40
N LEU A 12 -5.78 -15.71 -17.88
CA LEU A 12 -4.54 -15.26 -18.54
C LEU A 12 -3.43 -16.31 -18.46
N LEU A 13 -3.42 -17.14 -17.41
CA LEU A 13 -2.48 -18.24 -17.24
C LEU A 13 -2.81 -19.46 -18.13
N GLU A 14 -4.07 -19.64 -18.53
CA GLU A 14 -4.51 -20.72 -19.44
C GLU A 14 -4.13 -20.50 -20.91
N SER A 15 -3.69 -19.31 -21.29
CA SER A 15 -3.32 -18.99 -22.68
C SER A 15 -1.90 -19.45 -23.08
N GLY A 16 -1.53 -20.69 -22.77
CA GLY A 16 -0.60 -21.50 -23.57
C GLY A 16 0.89 -21.16 -23.52
N LYS A 17 1.41 -20.36 -22.59
CA LYS A 17 2.83 -20.28 -22.29
C LYS A 17 3.11 -20.87 -20.92
N SER A 18 3.90 -21.93 -20.86
CA SER A 18 4.46 -22.48 -19.61
C SER A 18 5.36 -21.42 -18.99
N LEU A 19 4.81 -20.61 -18.07
CA LEU A 19 5.59 -19.75 -17.20
C LEU A 19 6.37 -20.63 -16.22
N LEU A 20 7.61 -20.28 -15.95
CA LEU A 20 8.38 -20.95 -14.90
C LEU A 20 7.68 -20.76 -13.54
N HIS A 21 7.80 -21.72 -12.67
CA HIS A 21 7.15 -21.69 -11.34
C HIS A 21 7.49 -20.42 -10.54
N GLU A 22 8.74 -19.95 -10.63
CA GLU A 22 9.19 -18.71 -9.98
C GLU A 22 8.50 -17.46 -10.50
N GLU A 23 8.21 -17.40 -11.80
CA GLU A 23 7.47 -16.28 -12.42
C GLU A 23 6.01 -16.24 -11.92
N ILE A 24 5.39 -17.41 -11.78
CA ILE A 24 4.03 -17.54 -11.24
C ILE A 24 4.01 -17.08 -9.78
N GLN A 25 4.94 -17.54 -8.97
CA GLN A 25 5.06 -17.15 -7.56
C GLN A 25 5.28 -15.63 -7.41
N ALA A 26 6.12 -15.04 -8.24
CA ALA A 26 6.35 -13.59 -8.24
C ALA A 26 5.09 -12.82 -8.62
N ALA A 27 4.34 -13.28 -9.63
CA ALA A 27 3.08 -12.67 -10.04
C ALA A 27 2.01 -12.79 -8.94
N GLU A 28 1.87 -13.95 -8.30
CA GLU A 28 0.97 -14.14 -7.17
C GLU A 28 1.35 -13.27 -5.96
N GLY A 29 2.65 -13.18 -5.66
CA GLY A 29 3.18 -12.30 -4.62
C GLY A 29 2.84 -10.83 -4.86
N LEU A 30 2.92 -10.36 -6.11
CA LEU A 30 2.52 -9.01 -6.50
C LEU A 30 1.01 -8.80 -6.34
N LEU A 31 0.19 -9.74 -6.79
CA LEU A 31 -1.26 -9.64 -6.69
C LEU A 31 -1.74 -9.63 -5.23
N ASN A 32 -1.13 -10.44 -4.37
CA ASN A 32 -1.41 -10.43 -2.94
C ASN A 32 -1.04 -9.07 -2.33
N PHE A 33 0.14 -8.55 -2.66
CA PHE A 33 0.57 -7.23 -2.19
C PHE A 33 -0.39 -6.11 -2.63
N ILE A 34 -0.84 -6.11 -3.89
CA ILE A 34 -1.83 -5.15 -4.39
C ILE A 34 -3.14 -5.28 -3.60
N GLY A 35 -3.60 -6.52 -3.35
CA GLY A 35 -4.81 -6.79 -2.57
C GLY A 35 -4.74 -6.30 -1.12
N GLU A 36 -3.56 -6.38 -0.50
CA GLU A 36 -3.29 -5.90 0.86
C GLU A 36 -3.10 -4.37 0.94
N SER A 37 -2.95 -3.68 -0.20
CA SER A 37 -2.49 -2.30 -0.29
C SER A 37 -3.51 -1.34 -0.91
N PRO A 38 -4.76 -1.26 -0.39
CA PRO A 38 -5.79 -0.38 -0.96
C PRO A 38 -5.50 1.12 -0.79
N THR A 39 -4.58 1.50 0.08
CA THR A 39 -4.11 2.89 0.24
C THR A 39 -2.61 2.91 0.53
N ALA A 40 -1.97 4.09 0.40
CA ALA A 40 -0.56 4.26 0.76
C ALA A 40 -0.24 3.81 2.19
N PHE A 41 -1.18 4.00 3.13
CA PHE A 41 -1.01 3.54 4.51
C PHE A 41 -0.99 2.02 4.63
N HIS A 42 -1.86 1.34 3.89
CA HIS A 42 -1.88 -0.12 3.84
C HIS A 42 -0.63 -0.66 3.14
N ALA A 43 -0.21 -0.03 2.03
CA ALA A 43 1.01 -0.41 1.31
C ALA A 43 2.25 -0.34 2.20
N VAL A 44 2.41 0.76 2.97
CA VAL A 44 3.51 0.88 3.92
C VAL A 44 3.40 -0.13 5.05
N SER A 45 2.19 -0.42 5.55
CA SER A 45 1.99 -1.45 6.57
C SER A 45 2.38 -2.85 6.07
N ALA A 46 1.98 -3.21 4.85
CA ALA A 46 2.34 -4.49 4.22
C ALA A 46 3.85 -4.59 3.95
N LEU A 47 4.48 -3.49 3.49
CA LEU A 47 5.93 -3.43 3.30
C LEU A 47 6.69 -3.59 4.62
N ARG A 48 6.24 -2.94 5.70
CA ARG A 48 6.84 -3.11 7.03
C ARG A 48 6.82 -4.55 7.49
N ALA A 49 5.67 -5.23 7.38
CA ALA A 49 5.56 -6.64 7.76
C ALA A 49 6.56 -7.52 7.01
N ARG A 50 6.71 -7.30 5.71
CA ARG A 50 7.67 -8.04 4.87
C ARG A 50 9.12 -7.72 5.21
N LEU A 51 9.44 -6.46 5.55
CA LEU A 51 10.77 -6.06 5.96
C LEU A 51 11.13 -6.63 7.34
N ASP A 52 10.17 -6.63 8.28
CA ASP A 52 10.35 -7.23 9.60
C ASP A 52 10.60 -8.75 9.48
N GLU A 53 9.83 -9.45 8.64
CA GLU A 53 10.01 -10.87 8.33
C GLU A 53 11.39 -11.15 7.67
N ALA A 54 11.86 -10.22 6.83
CA ALA A 54 13.17 -10.30 6.20
C ALA A 54 14.33 -9.88 7.14
N GLY A 55 14.06 -9.56 8.41
CA GLY A 55 15.06 -9.22 9.41
C GLY A 55 15.61 -7.80 9.31
N PHE A 56 14.91 -6.89 8.65
CA PHE A 56 15.26 -5.47 8.66
C PHE A 56 14.95 -4.84 10.02
N VAL A 57 15.78 -3.93 10.46
CA VAL A 57 15.61 -3.21 11.73
C VAL A 57 14.93 -1.87 11.49
N PHE A 58 13.83 -1.63 12.20
CA PHE A 58 13.13 -0.35 12.15
C PHE A 58 13.95 0.74 12.86
N LEU A 59 14.11 1.88 12.20
CA LEU A 59 14.80 3.06 12.72
C LEU A 59 13.78 4.21 12.85
N PRO A 60 13.35 4.56 14.09
CA PRO A 60 12.50 5.73 14.32
C PRO A 60 13.17 7.02 13.87
N GLU A 61 12.47 7.89 13.14
CA GLU A 61 13.02 9.16 12.64
C GLU A 61 13.49 10.11 13.77
N ALA A 62 12.84 10.05 14.94
CA ALA A 62 13.14 10.91 16.07
C ALA A 62 14.36 10.46 16.89
N GLN A 63 15.03 9.37 16.51
CA GLN A 63 16.16 8.81 17.24
C GLN A 63 17.45 8.90 16.42
N THR A 64 18.59 8.92 17.11
CA THR A 64 19.90 8.78 16.45
C THR A 64 20.07 7.35 15.96
N TRP A 65 20.43 7.19 14.70
CA TRP A 65 20.62 5.88 14.07
C TRP A 65 22.06 5.39 14.22
N SER A 66 22.21 4.13 14.58
CA SER A 66 23.50 3.44 14.60
C SER A 66 23.44 2.29 13.61
N CYS A 67 23.88 2.54 12.37
CA CYS A 67 23.90 1.56 11.30
C CYS A 67 25.26 0.87 11.22
N LYS A 68 25.24 -0.46 11.07
CA LYS A 68 26.46 -1.27 10.96
C LYS A 68 26.67 -1.73 9.51
N PRO A 69 27.93 -1.92 9.06
CA PRO A 69 28.21 -2.56 7.78
C PRO A 69 27.48 -3.91 7.66
N GLY A 70 26.89 -4.16 6.53
CA GLY A 70 26.08 -5.37 6.26
C GLY A 70 24.64 -5.33 6.82
N GLY A 71 24.29 -4.35 7.66
CA GLY A 71 22.96 -4.24 8.28
C GLY A 71 21.87 -3.82 7.29
N CYS A 72 20.65 -4.27 7.55
CA CYS A 72 19.44 -3.95 6.80
C CYS A 72 18.50 -3.14 7.70
N TYR A 73 18.03 -2.01 7.20
CA TYR A 73 17.27 -1.04 8.00
C TYR A 73 16.10 -0.46 7.21
N TYR A 74 15.10 0.03 7.92
CA TYR A 74 14.06 0.84 7.32
C TYR A 74 13.53 1.91 8.27
N THR A 75 12.99 2.98 7.70
CA THR A 75 12.27 4.03 8.43
C THR A 75 10.97 4.38 7.72
N VAL A 76 10.02 4.94 8.47
CA VAL A 76 8.68 5.26 7.98
C VAL A 76 8.31 6.67 8.38
N ARG A 77 7.77 7.43 7.43
CA ARG A 77 7.24 8.78 7.68
C ARG A 77 5.73 8.79 7.52
N ASN A 78 5.03 9.31 8.52
CA ASN A 78 3.57 9.48 8.57
C ASN A 78 2.76 8.19 8.29
N GLY A 79 3.38 7.00 8.28
CA GLY A 79 2.74 5.74 7.92
C GLY A 79 2.37 5.60 6.44
N SER A 80 2.78 6.53 5.58
CA SER A 80 2.47 6.56 4.15
C SER A 80 3.69 6.56 3.24
N SER A 81 4.90 6.71 3.80
CA SER A 81 6.15 6.65 3.07
C SER A 81 7.15 5.79 3.83
N ILE A 82 7.99 5.06 3.10
CA ILE A 82 8.97 4.15 3.67
C ILE A 82 10.28 4.23 2.88
N ILE A 83 11.40 4.16 3.59
CA ILE A 83 12.73 3.99 3.01
C ILE A 83 13.33 2.75 3.64
N ALA A 84 13.71 1.78 2.83
CA ALA A 84 14.46 0.61 3.26
C ALA A 84 15.84 0.61 2.59
N PHE A 85 16.87 0.26 3.32
CA PHE A 85 18.24 0.27 2.81
C PHE A 85 19.11 -0.81 3.46
N LYS A 86 20.13 -1.19 2.73
CA LYS A 86 21.19 -2.07 3.21
C LYS A 86 22.52 -1.33 3.19
N VAL A 87 23.25 -1.41 4.28
CA VAL A 87 24.61 -0.87 4.36
C VAL A 87 25.58 -1.90 3.77
N GLY A 88 26.41 -1.46 2.84
CA GLY A 88 27.45 -2.33 2.28
C GLY A 88 28.45 -2.82 3.33
N SER A 89 29.08 -3.95 3.10
CA SER A 89 30.08 -4.51 4.02
C SER A 89 31.42 -3.74 4.00
N ALA A 90 31.76 -3.09 2.89
CA ALA A 90 33.04 -2.41 2.64
C ALA A 90 32.91 -0.87 2.62
N VAL A 91 31.99 -0.29 3.39
CA VAL A 91 31.75 1.18 3.41
C VAL A 91 32.93 2.01 3.91
N SER A 92 33.89 1.40 4.60
CA SER A 92 35.13 2.06 5.05
C SER A 92 36.10 2.44 3.92
N GLU A 93 35.96 1.80 2.76
CA GLU A 93 36.80 2.03 1.56
C GLU A 93 36.21 3.08 0.60
N GLY A 94 35.10 3.67 0.98
CA GLY A 94 34.30 4.57 0.18
C GLY A 94 32.89 4.02 -0.03
N TYR A 95 31.95 4.90 -0.37
CA TYR A 95 30.55 4.46 -0.58
C TYR A 95 29.95 5.15 -1.81
N HIS A 96 29.01 4.46 -2.39
CA HIS A 96 28.11 4.98 -3.41
C HIS A 96 26.70 4.50 -3.12
N PHE A 97 25.72 5.20 -3.66
CA PHE A 97 24.31 4.84 -3.50
C PHE A 97 23.78 4.19 -4.77
N GLN A 98 23.06 3.09 -4.60
CA GLN A 98 22.17 2.58 -5.62
C GLN A 98 20.74 2.77 -5.10
N ILE A 99 19.96 3.59 -5.79
CA ILE A 99 18.63 4.02 -5.34
C ILE A 99 17.59 3.57 -6.34
N THR A 100 16.54 2.90 -5.83
CA THR A 100 15.31 2.63 -6.56
C THR A 100 14.17 3.34 -5.85
N ALA A 101 13.32 4.04 -6.57
CA ALA A 101 12.20 4.77 -6.00
C ALA A 101 10.92 4.51 -6.79
N SER A 102 9.82 4.42 -6.07
CA SER A 102 8.47 4.37 -6.62
C SER A 102 7.51 5.10 -5.70
N HIS A 103 6.32 5.46 -6.20
CA HIS A 103 5.26 5.98 -5.32
C HIS A 103 4.52 4.83 -4.63
N SER A 104 3.92 5.11 -3.47
CA SER A 104 3.15 4.15 -2.66
C SER A 104 1.63 4.36 -2.73
N ASP A 105 1.17 5.41 -3.38
CA ASP A 105 -0.23 5.72 -3.59
C ASP A 105 -0.73 5.25 -4.98
N SER A 106 -2.04 5.35 -5.20
CA SER A 106 -2.68 5.02 -6.47
C SER A 106 -3.82 5.99 -6.72
N PRO A 107 -4.24 6.22 -7.98
CA PRO A 107 -5.44 6.99 -8.28
C PRO A 107 -6.66 6.38 -7.58
N LEU A 108 -7.53 7.23 -7.05
CA LEU A 108 -8.73 6.83 -6.31
C LEU A 108 -9.74 7.99 -6.21
N PHE A 109 -10.96 7.71 -5.76
CA PHE A 109 -11.86 8.72 -5.24
C PHE A 109 -11.58 8.95 -3.76
N LYS A 110 -11.18 10.16 -3.40
CA LYS A 110 -10.92 10.58 -2.03
C LYS A 110 -12.16 11.17 -1.43
N ILE A 111 -12.58 10.69 -0.26
CA ILE A 111 -13.71 11.22 0.47
C ILE A 111 -13.38 12.61 1.02
N LYS A 112 -14.25 13.59 0.77
CA LYS A 112 -14.11 14.96 1.25
C LYS A 112 -14.43 15.09 2.74
N ALA A 113 -14.00 16.20 3.35
CA ALA A 113 -14.24 16.49 4.77
C ALA A 113 -15.74 16.59 5.12
N GLN A 114 -16.59 16.95 4.16
CA GLN A 114 -18.05 16.87 4.25
C GLN A 114 -18.54 15.73 3.36
N PRO A 115 -18.59 14.50 3.87
CA PRO A 115 -18.79 13.33 3.06
C PRO A 115 -20.24 13.06 2.70
N ASP A 116 -21.18 13.54 3.50
CA ASP A 116 -22.59 13.17 3.36
C ASP A 116 -23.26 14.05 2.30
N LEU A 117 -23.87 13.42 1.31
CA LEU A 117 -24.75 14.05 0.33
C LEU A 117 -26.09 13.34 0.34
N GLU A 118 -27.18 14.12 0.31
CA GLU A 118 -28.51 13.58 0.10
C GLU A 118 -28.63 13.02 -1.32
N GLY A 119 -29.23 11.85 -1.43
CA GLY A 119 -29.53 11.20 -2.69
C GLY A 119 -31.02 11.22 -2.99
N PRO A 120 -31.42 10.82 -4.19
CA PRO A 120 -32.84 10.62 -4.51
C PRO A 120 -33.40 9.43 -3.72
N GLY A 121 -34.62 9.57 -3.18
CA GLY A 121 -35.27 8.52 -2.41
C GLY A 121 -34.51 8.17 -1.12
N SER A 122 -34.19 6.89 -0.93
CA SER A 122 -33.48 6.38 0.26
C SER A 122 -31.95 6.25 0.06
N TYR A 123 -31.43 6.66 -1.09
CA TYR A 123 -30.00 6.57 -1.36
C TYR A 123 -29.21 7.60 -0.56
N LYS A 124 -28.11 7.15 -0.01
CA LYS A 124 -27.04 8.02 0.54
C LYS A 124 -25.88 8.06 -0.43
N ARG A 125 -25.26 9.21 -0.59
CA ARG A 125 -24.12 9.39 -1.48
C ARG A 125 -22.93 9.93 -0.70
N LEU A 126 -21.74 9.53 -1.10
CA LEU A 126 -20.51 10.07 -0.57
C LEU A 126 -19.99 11.19 -1.48
N ASN A 127 -19.64 12.32 -0.86
CA ASN A 127 -18.97 13.41 -1.54
C ASN A 127 -17.49 13.07 -1.69
N VAL A 128 -17.06 12.96 -2.93
CA VAL A 128 -15.69 12.53 -3.25
C VAL A 128 -15.02 13.51 -4.22
N GLU A 129 -13.72 13.43 -4.31
CA GLU A 129 -12.91 14.09 -5.32
C GLU A 129 -11.98 13.09 -6.00
N ALA A 130 -11.71 13.28 -7.29
CA ALA A 130 -10.71 12.50 -7.99
C ALA A 130 -9.31 12.86 -7.46
N TYR A 131 -8.51 11.82 -7.18
CA TYR A 131 -7.14 11.94 -6.75
C TYR A 131 -6.21 11.23 -7.73
N GLY A 132 -5.17 11.95 -8.18
CA GLY A 132 -4.19 11.43 -9.15
C GLY A 132 -4.71 11.40 -10.59
N GLY A 133 -3.91 10.88 -11.49
CA GLY A 133 -4.25 10.71 -12.91
C GLY A 133 -5.04 9.42 -13.14
N MET A 134 -6.34 9.44 -12.82
CA MET A 134 -7.18 8.25 -12.95
C MET A 134 -7.89 8.19 -14.31
N ILE A 135 -8.21 6.98 -14.74
CA ILE A 135 -9.04 6.70 -15.90
C ILE A 135 -10.49 6.57 -15.38
N ASP A 136 -11.23 7.67 -15.37
CA ASP A 136 -12.52 7.80 -14.67
C ASP A 136 -13.54 6.72 -15.05
N TYR A 137 -13.69 6.41 -16.35
CA TYR A 137 -14.72 5.49 -16.81
C TYR A 137 -14.58 4.08 -16.23
N THR A 138 -13.39 3.66 -15.79
CA THR A 138 -13.17 2.34 -15.18
C THR A 138 -13.75 2.23 -13.77
N TRP A 139 -14.14 3.35 -13.17
CA TRP A 139 -14.69 3.46 -11.83
C TRP A 139 -16.24 3.50 -11.80
N PHE A 140 -16.86 3.75 -12.97
CA PHE A 140 -18.31 3.89 -13.05
C PHE A 140 -18.99 2.53 -13.21
N ASP A 141 -20.28 2.49 -12.82
CA ASP A 141 -21.17 1.34 -12.97
C ASP A 141 -20.60 0.02 -12.39
N ARG A 142 -19.93 0.14 -11.25
CA ARG A 142 -19.35 -1.01 -10.57
C ARG A 142 -19.32 -0.80 -9.06
N PRO A 143 -19.41 -1.90 -8.28
CA PRO A 143 -19.18 -1.84 -6.85
C PRO A 143 -17.77 -1.35 -6.53
N LEU A 144 -17.68 -0.48 -5.53
CA LEU A 144 -16.44 0.03 -4.98
C LEU A 144 -16.34 -0.37 -3.51
N SER A 145 -15.17 -0.31 -2.92
CA SER A 145 -14.96 -0.48 -1.49
C SER A 145 -14.32 0.76 -0.86
N LEU A 146 -14.35 0.84 0.45
CA LEU A 146 -13.73 1.93 1.21
C LEU A 146 -12.54 1.40 2.00
N ALA A 147 -11.43 2.11 1.93
CA ALA A 147 -10.27 1.84 2.76
C ALA A 147 -9.58 3.16 3.15
N GLY A 148 -8.94 3.17 4.32
CA GLY A 148 -8.27 4.38 4.78
C GLY A 148 -7.61 4.23 6.13
N ARG A 149 -7.11 5.36 6.62
CA ARG A 149 -6.62 5.53 7.99
C ARG A 149 -7.59 6.38 8.75
N VAL A 150 -8.04 5.90 9.92
CA VAL A 150 -8.89 6.62 10.86
C VAL A 150 -8.13 6.90 12.14
N MET A 151 -8.41 8.04 12.76
CA MET A 151 -7.90 8.39 14.08
C MET A 151 -9.00 8.09 15.09
N VAL A 152 -8.73 7.19 16.04
CA VAL A 152 -9.70 6.71 17.01
C VAL A 152 -9.28 7.14 18.39
N GLN A 153 -10.21 7.72 19.16
CA GLN A 153 -9.98 8.02 20.56
C GLN A 153 -10.16 6.76 21.39
N VAL A 154 -9.10 6.36 22.11
CA VAL A 154 -9.11 5.22 23.02
C VAL A 154 -8.72 5.74 24.39
N GLY A 155 -9.70 5.94 25.25
CA GLY A 155 -9.50 6.63 26.52
C GLY A 155 -8.97 8.06 26.30
N ASN A 156 -7.79 8.38 26.85
CA ASN A 156 -7.13 9.67 26.71
C ASN A 156 -6.09 9.73 25.58
N ARG A 157 -6.04 8.71 24.72
CA ARG A 157 -5.06 8.64 23.60
C ARG A 157 -5.80 8.61 22.28
N ILE A 158 -5.12 9.17 21.25
CA ILE A 158 -5.57 9.06 19.85
C ILE A 158 -4.70 8.01 19.20
N GLU A 159 -5.33 6.98 18.63
CA GLU A 159 -4.69 5.90 17.92
C GLU A 159 -5.02 5.95 16.44
N SER A 160 -4.03 5.68 15.60
CA SER A 160 -4.23 5.49 14.17
C SER A 160 -4.61 4.03 13.89
N ARG A 161 -5.70 3.82 13.15
CA ARG A 161 -6.12 2.48 12.71
C ARG A 161 -6.33 2.47 11.20
N LEU A 162 -5.88 1.40 10.57
CA LEU A 162 -6.19 1.13 9.18
C LEU A 162 -7.52 0.38 9.10
N VAL A 163 -8.35 0.80 8.17
CA VAL A 163 -9.65 0.17 7.90
C VAL A 163 -9.78 -0.14 6.42
N SER A 164 -10.35 -1.29 6.12
CA SER A 164 -10.75 -1.70 4.79
C SER A 164 -12.07 -2.43 4.89
N LEU A 165 -13.03 -2.07 4.05
CA LEU A 165 -14.31 -2.76 3.97
C LEU A 165 -14.19 -3.88 2.92
N ASP A 166 -14.50 -5.11 3.34
CA ASP A 166 -14.47 -6.29 2.46
C ASP A 166 -15.77 -6.48 1.67
N ARG A 167 -16.64 -5.47 1.68
CA ARG A 167 -17.92 -5.49 0.97
C ARG A 167 -18.06 -4.25 0.10
N ASP A 168 -18.86 -4.42 -0.94
CA ASP A 168 -19.27 -3.34 -1.84
C ASP A 168 -20.10 -2.28 -1.09
N VAL A 169 -19.89 -1.03 -1.42
CA VAL A 169 -20.61 0.15 -0.89
C VAL A 169 -21.23 0.93 -2.03
#